data_ae5627b0fb91a7c4bce128789f57c0b0
#
_entry.id   ae5627b0fb91a7c4bce128789f57c0b0
#
_cell.length_a   1.000
_cell.length_b   1.000
_cell.length_c   1.000
_cell.angle_alpha   90.00
_cell.angle_beta   90.00
_cell.angle_gamma   90.00
#
_symmetry.space_group_name_H-M   'P 1'
#
loop_
_entity.id
_entity.type
_entity.pdbx_description
1 polymer ?
#
loop_
_entity_poly.entity_id
_entity_poly.type
_entity_poly.pdbx_seq_one_letter_code
_entity_poly.pdbx_strand_id
1 'polypeptide(L)'
;MDMLCLGISMLELPTGDIDSRIRNLDFDRIVWKIMNDPFKPDMTEEDVLLAVKQYERFLNLKVKYPKLNLVPTDDIDLIWHSHILDTEQYAKDCNNLFGTFLHHNPFFGEFGNETQEEMEIMFKETSDMWLQEYGEVLDTPVHFRCDGKKCHVPQNCRCR
;
A
#
# COMPACT_ATOMS: atom_id res chain seq x y z
N MET A 1 7.85 -13.38 -48.71
CA MET A 1 7.39 -14.11 -47.50
C MET A 1 7.55 -13.16 -46.33
N ASP A 2 6.50 -12.38 -46.11
CA ASP A 2 6.49 -11.33 -45.07
C ASP A 2 6.09 -11.92 -43.74
N MET A 3 7.02 -11.94 -42.82
CA MET A 3 6.74 -12.22 -41.39
C MET A 3 6.13 -10.98 -40.78
N LEU A 4 4.82 -10.96 -40.68
CA LEU A 4 4.07 -10.01 -39.87
C LEU A 4 4.48 -10.15 -38.39
N CYS A 5 5.33 -9.24 -37.90
CA CYS A 5 5.48 -9.00 -36.49
C CYS A 5 4.16 -8.46 -35.96
N LEU A 6 3.37 -9.31 -35.33
CA LEU A 6 2.25 -8.90 -34.49
C LEU A 6 2.81 -8.19 -33.29
N GLY A 7 2.83 -6.85 -33.35
CA GLY A 7 3.04 -6.00 -32.19
C GLY A 7 1.93 -6.29 -31.18
N ILE A 8 2.26 -6.99 -30.10
CA ILE A 8 1.43 -7.04 -28.93
C ILE A 8 1.47 -5.62 -28.36
N SER A 9 0.42 -4.85 -28.64
CA SER A 9 0.16 -3.62 -27.93
C SER A 9 0.12 -4.00 -26.46
N MET A 10 1.08 -3.49 -25.68
CA MET A 10 0.94 -3.46 -24.23
C MET A 10 -0.37 -2.72 -23.97
N LEU A 11 -1.41 -3.44 -23.61
CA LEU A 11 -2.62 -2.87 -23.04
C LEU A 11 -2.14 -2.05 -21.84
N GLU A 12 -2.09 -0.74 -21.99
CA GLU A 12 -1.96 0.16 -20.88
C GLU A 12 -3.18 -0.11 -19.99
N LEU A 13 -2.94 -0.81 -18.89
CA LEU A 13 -3.95 -1.00 -17.86
C LEU A 13 -4.47 0.40 -17.48
N PRO A 14 -5.78 0.56 -17.27
CA PRO A 14 -6.33 1.85 -16.90
C PRO A 14 -5.64 2.30 -15.62
N THR A 15 -4.69 3.21 -15.75
CA THR A 15 -4.11 3.92 -14.63
C THR A 15 -5.22 4.82 -14.14
N GLY A 16 -5.92 4.40 -13.08
CA GLY A 16 -6.91 5.23 -12.43
C GLY A 16 -6.33 6.62 -12.23
N ASP A 17 -7.13 7.65 -12.46
CA ASP A 17 -6.65 9.03 -12.38
C ASP A 17 -6.16 9.32 -10.96
N ILE A 18 -4.84 9.50 -10.83
CA ILE A 18 -4.19 9.85 -9.56
C ILE A 18 -4.25 11.37 -9.39
N ASP A 19 -4.73 11.83 -8.24
CA ASP A 19 -4.75 13.24 -7.88
C ASP A 19 -3.36 13.88 -8.08
N SER A 20 -3.33 15.02 -8.75
CA SER A 20 -2.06 15.72 -9.08
C SER A 20 -1.23 16.07 -7.85
N ARG A 21 -1.87 16.29 -6.70
CA ARG A 21 -1.19 16.56 -5.43
C ARG A 21 -0.40 15.36 -4.95
N ILE A 22 -0.90 14.14 -5.18
CA ILE A 22 -0.20 12.88 -4.85
C ILE A 22 0.98 12.67 -5.77
N ARG A 23 0.83 12.93 -7.09
CA ARG A 23 1.94 12.82 -8.06
C ARG A 23 3.10 13.76 -7.75
N ASN A 24 2.87 14.82 -6.99
CA ASN A 24 3.89 15.80 -6.59
C ASN A 24 4.52 15.49 -5.22
N LEU A 25 4.14 14.38 -4.56
CA LEU A 25 4.80 13.95 -3.35
C LEU A 25 6.21 13.43 -3.66
N ASP A 26 7.15 13.70 -2.76
CA ASP A 26 8.53 13.25 -2.87
C ASP A 26 8.80 12.12 -1.86
N PHE A 27 9.03 10.93 -2.36
CA PHE A 27 9.34 9.74 -1.57
C PHE A 27 10.81 9.29 -1.67
N ASP A 28 11.69 10.04 -2.34
CA ASP A 28 13.10 9.66 -2.57
C ASP A 28 13.82 9.41 -1.24
N ARG A 29 13.58 10.25 -0.22
CA ARG A 29 14.17 10.09 1.11
C ARG A 29 13.69 8.82 1.82
N ILE A 30 12.45 8.43 1.59
CA ILE A 30 11.84 7.21 2.17
C ILE A 30 12.46 5.99 1.50
N VAL A 31 12.54 5.98 0.16
CA VAL A 31 13.20 4.91 -0.59
C VAL A 31 14.65 4.75 -0.13
N TRP A 32 15.40 5.86 -0.07
CA TRP A 32 16.79 5.83 0.41
C TRP A 32 16.90 5.25 1.82
N LYS A 33 16.03 5.66 2.74
CA LYS A 33 16.03 5.19 4.12
C LYS A 33 15.77 3.69 4.20
N ILE A 34 14.75 3.20 3.50
CA ILE A 34 14.42 1.76 3.48
C ILE A 34 15.59 0.96 2.92
N MET A 35 16.18 1.41 1.80
CA MET A 35 17.29 0.70 1.15
C MET A 35 18.57 0.67 1.99
N ASN A 36 18.77 1.62 2.88
CA ASN A 36 19.95 1.72 3.76
C ASN A 36 19.68 1.28 5.21
N ASP A 37 18.49 0.79 5.53
CA ASP A 37 18.18 0.25 6.84
C ASP A 37 18.83 -1.16 6.97
N PRO A 38 19.69 -1.40 7.97
CA PRO A 38 20.31 -2.71 8.18
C PRO A 38 19.30 -3.80 8.55
N PHE A 39 18.10 -3.42 8.98
CA PHE A 39 17.02 -4.32 9.36
C PHE A 39 15.86 -4.31 8.34
N LYS A 40 16.13 -3.78 7.13
CA LYS A 40 15.12 -3.74 6.09
C LYS A 40 14.61 -5.14 5.74
N PRO A 41 13.37 -5.27 5.27
CA PRO A 41 12.89 -6.50 4.67
C PRO A 41 13.75 -6.85 3.43
N ASP A 42 13.77 -8.12 3.05
CA ASP A 42 14.48 -8.59 1.85
C ASP A 42 13.71 -8.12 0.59
N MET A 43 13.92 -6.84 0.25
CA MET A 43 13.30 -6.17 -0.89
C MET A 43 14.38 -5.56 -1.76
N THR A 44 14.20 -5.68 -3.06
CA THR A 44 15.00 -4.95 -4.05
C THR A 44 14.55 -3.48 -4.13
N GLU A 45 15.35 -2.64 -4.79
CA GLU A 45 14.93 -1.25 -5.05
C GLU A 45 13.65 -1.20 -5.92
N GLU A 46 13.51 -2.12 -6.86
CA GLU A 46 12.31 -2.24 -7.70
C GLU A 46 11.06 -2.56 -6.87
N ASP A 47 11.19 -3.46 -5.88
CA ASP A 47 10.09 -3.79 -4.96
C ASP A 47 9.67 -2.58 -4.13
N VAL A 48 10.64 -1.81 -3.62
CA VAL A 48 10.36 -0.59 -2.84
C VAL A 48 9.69 0.48 -3.72
N LEU A 49 10.16 0.68 -4.95
CA LEU A 49 9.54 1.62 -5.90
C LEU A 49 8.13 1.18 -6.29
N LEU A 50 7.87 -0.12 -6.43
CA LEU A 50 6.52 -0.64 -6.66
C LEU A 50 5.62 -0.38 -5.45
N ALA A 51 6.12 -0.62 -4.23
CA ALA A 51 5.40 -0.34 -2.99
C ALA A 51 5.04 1.15 -2.87
N VAL A 52 5.94 2.07 -3.26
CA VAL A 52 5.66 3.51 -3.32
C VAL A 52 4.50 3.80 -4.26
N LYS A 53 4.49 3.24 -5.48
CA LYS A 53 3.38 3.42 -6.43
C LYS A 53 2.05 2.88 -5.89
N GLN A 54 2.09 1.75 -5.18
CA GLN A 54 0.90 1.21 -4.52
C GLN A 54 0.44 2.12 -3.37
N TYR A 55 1.36 2.71 -2.62
CA TYR A 55 1.04 3.67 -1.57
C TYR A 55 0.41 4.95 -2.14
N GLU A 56 0.91 5.49 -3.24
CA GLU A 56 0.30 6.63 -3.95
C GLU A 56 -1.17 6.33 -4.35
N ARG A 57 -1.43 5.15 -4.87
CA ARG A 57 -2.78 4.68 -5.20
C ARG A 57 -3.66 4.52 -3.96
N PHE A 58 -3.09 4.03 -2.87
CA PHE A 58 -3.79 3.92 -1.59
C PHE A 58 -4.19 5.30 -1.04
N LEU A 59 -3.28 6.27 -1.06
CA LEU A 59 -3.58 7.66 -0.70
C LEU A 59 -4.68 8.25 -1.60
N ASN A 60 -4.65 7.93 -2.90
CA ASN A 60 -5.67 8.37 -3.84
C ASN A 60 -7.06 7.79 -3.53
N LEU A 61 -7.15 6.54 -3.12
CA LEU A 61 -8.40 5.96 -2.62
C LEU A 61 -8.87 6.68 -1.35
N LYS A 62 -7.96 7.01 -0.42
CA LYS A 62 -8.31 7.79 0.78
C LYS A 62 -8.82 9.19 0.45
N VAL A 63 -8.29 9.84 -0.58
CA VAL A 63 -8.79 11.14 -1.07
C VAL A 63 -10.20 10.99 -1.67
N LYS A 64 -10.40 9.98 -2.52
CA LYS A 64 -11.68 9.73 -3.19
C LYS A 64 -12.78 9.24 -2.25
N TYR A 65 -12.41 8.40 -1.28
CA TYR A 65 -13.32 7.71 -0.38
C TYR A 65 -12.98 7.95 1.10
N PRO A 66 -13.05 9.19 1.59
CA PRO A 66 -12.52 9.57 2.92
C PRO A 66 -13.24 8.87 4.09
N LYS A 67 -14.44 8.33 3.87
CA LYS A 67 -15.24 7.65 4.90
C LYS A 67 -14.96 6.15 4.99
N LEU A 68 -14.26 5.57 4.02
CA LEU A 68 -13.97 4.13 4.02
C LEU A 68 -12.76 3.82 4.91
N ASN A 69 -12.89 2.75 5.67
CA ASN A 69 -11.78 2.17 6.43
C ASN A 69 -10.98 1.25 5.50
N LEU A 70 -10.04 1.82 4.77
CA LEU A 70 -9.19 1.07 3.86
C LEU A 70 -8.06 0.38 4.64
N VAL A 71 -7.84 -0.89 4.33
CA VAL A 71 -6.79 -1.72 4.92
C VAL A 71 -5.65 -1.87 3.90
N PRO A 72 -4.41 -1.44 4.25
CA PRO A 72 -3.27 -1.55 3.35
C PRO A 72 -2.75 -3.00 3.27
N THR A 73 -1.98 -3.30 2.21
CA THR A 73 -1.08 -4.47 2.20
C THR A 73 0.15 -4.19 3.05
N ASP A 74 0.94 -5.24 3.36
CA ASP A 74 2.18 -5.08 4.14
C ASP A 74 3.17 -4.12 3.46
N ASP A 75 3.27 -4.16 2.13
CA ASP A 75 4.15 -3.28 1.37
C ASP A 75 3.68 -1.82 1.40
N ILE A 76 2.39 -1.57 1.26
CA ILE A 76 1.79 -0.24 1.41
C ILE A 76 2.01 0.27 2.84
N ASP A 77 1.80 -0.58 3.84
CA ASP A 77 1.96 -0.25 5.25
C ASP A 77 3.41 0.11 5.60
N LEU A 78 4.38 -0.58 5.02
CA LEU A 78 5.81 -0.28 5.18
C LEU A 78 6.14 1.15 4.71
N ILE A 79 5.66 1.55 3.54
CA ILE A 79 5.88 2.89 3.01
C ILE A 79 5.14 3.92 3.86
N TRP A 80 3.90 3.63 4.25
CA TRP A 80 3.10 4.50 5.08
C TRP A 80 3.76 4.76 6.44
N HIS A 81 4.22 3.71 7.13
CA HIS A 81 4.99 3.85 8.38
C HIS A 81 6.24 4.70 8.19
N SER A 82 6.98 4.48 7.11
CA SER A 82 8.18 5.25 6.80
C SER A 82 7.86 6.73 6.56
N HIS A 83 6.73 7.03 5.91
CA HIS A 83 6.25 8.40 5.69
C HIS A 83 5.81 9.07 7.00
N ILE A 84 5.10 8.35 7.87
CA ILE A 84 4.70 8.85 9.20
C ILE A 84 5.93 9.24 10.04
N LEU A 85 7.02 8.48 9.95
CA LEU A 85 8.26 8.77 10.68
C LEU A 85 8.97 10.06 10.21
N ASP A 86 8.73 10.52 8.98
CA ASP A 86 9.09 11.87 8.54
C ASP A 86 7.96 12.85 8.93
N THR A 87 7.82 13.07 10.22
CA THR A 87 6.64 13.68 10.84
C THR A 87 6.28 15.06 10.28
N GLU A 88 7.29 15.89 9.98
CA GLU A 88 7.06 17.23 9.42
C GLU A 88 6.54 17.15 7.98
N GLN A 89 7.13 16.29 7.16
CA GLN A 89 6.70 16.11 5.78
C GLN A 89 5.33 15.45 5.74
N TYR A 90 5.13 14.39 6.53
CA TYR A 90 3.84 13.71 6.62
C TYR A 90 2.70 14.64 7.02
N ALA A 91 2.91 15.51 8.02
CA ALA A 91 1.90 16.48 8.43
C ALA A 91 1.54 17.48 7.31
N LYS A 92 2.54 17.96 6.54
CA LYS A 92 2.32 18.86 5.39
C LYS A 92 1.54 18.17 4.29
N ASP A 93 1.93 16.92 3.95
CA ASP A 93 1.29 16.15 2.88
C ASP A 93 -0.14 15.78 3.25
N CYS A 94 -0.39 15.34 4.48
CA CYS A 94 -1.74 15.10 4.97
C CYS A 94 -2.62 16.35 4.89
N ASN A 95 -2.12 17.50 5.33
CA ASN A 95 -2.87 18.74 5.27
C ASN A 95 -3.18 19.14 3.82
N ASN A 96 -2.23 18.95 2.91
CA ASN A 96 -2.43 19.24 1.48
C ASN A 96 -3.45 18.30 0.83
N LEU A 97 -3.42 17.01 1.16
CA LEU A 97 -4.26 16.00 0.53
C LEU A 97 -5.66 15.94 1.15
N PHE A 98 -5.75 16.00 2.46
CA PHE A 98 -6.96 15.69 3.23
C PHE A 98 -7.51 16.89 4.02
N GLY A 99 -6.74 17.97 4.18
CA GLY A 99 -7.07 19.09 5.07
C GLY A 99 -6.98 18.74 6.56
N THR A 100 -6.51 17.54 6.90
CA THR A 100 -6.36 17.02 8.26
C THR A 100 -5.28 15.95 8.29
N PHE A 101 -4.83 15.57 9.49
CA PHE A 101 -3.87 14.50 9.68
C PHE A 101 -4.54 13.14 9.41
N LEU A 102 -3.94 12.31 8.58
CA LEU A 102 -4.40 10.94 8.33
C LEU A 102 -3.81 10.02 9.40
N HIS A 103 -4.62 9.66 10.39
CA HIS A 103 -4.20 8.76 11.46
C HIS A 103 -4.07 7.32 10.97
N HIS A 104 -3.04 6.65 11.45
CA HIS A 104 -2.80 5.23 11.29
C HIS A 104 -3.09 4.52 12.60
N ASN A 105 -3.85 3.43 12.57
CA ASN A 105 -4.09 2.58 13.75
C ASN A 105 -3.15 1.36 13.70
N PRO A 106 -2.02 1.38 14.44
CA PRO A 106 -1.05 0.28 14.40
C PRO A 106 -1.55 -0.98 15.14
N PHE A 107 -2.66 -0.88 15.84
CA PHE A 107 -3.25 -1.98 16.62
C PHE A 107 -4.47 -2.60 15.95
N PHE A 108 -4.73 -2.22 14.69
CA PHE A 108 -5.85 -2.77 13.94
C PHE A 108 -5.73 -4.30 13.84
N GLY A 109 -6.75 -5.00 14.35
CA GLY A 109 -6.76 -6.45 14.39
C GLY A 109 -5.91 -7.13 15.47
N GLU A 110 -5.09 -6.40 16.25
CA GLU A 110 -4.27 -6.97 17.33
C GLU A 110 -4.89 -6.74 18.72
N PHE A 111 -5.31 -5.51 19.00
CA PHE A 111 -5.89 -5.09 20.28
C PHE A 111 -7.24 -4.39 20.12
N GLY A 112 -7.72 -4.30 18.88
CA GLY A 112 -9.02 -3.72 18.58
C GLY A 112 -10.16 -4.64 18.95
N ASN A 113 -11.37 -4.14 18.79
CA ASN A 113 -12.58 -4.92 18.89
C ASN A 113 -12.89 -5.69 17.60
N GLU A 114 -12.05 -5.49 16.56
CA GLU A 114 -12.22 -6.11 15.26
C GLU A 114 -11.82 -7.58 15.32
N THR A 115 -12.72 -8.42 14.85
CA THR A 115 -12.47 -9.85 14.65
C THR A 115 -11.68 -10.08 13.36
N GLN A 116 -11.07 -11.26 13.22
CA GLN A 116 -10.43 -11.68 11.97
C GLN A 116 -11.40 -11.59 10.78
N GLU A 117 -12.65 -11.94 10.98
CA GLU A 117 -13.69 -11.90 9.95
C GLU A 117 -14.00 -10.44 9.52
N GLU A 118 -14.09 -9.51 10.47
CA GLU A 118 -14.28 -8.09 10.17
C GLU A 118 -13.10 -7.52 9.39
N MET A 119 -11.88 -7.91 9.72
CA MET A 119 -10.68 -7.51 8.98
C MET A 119 -10.69 -8.01 7.53
N GLU A 120 -11.09 -9.27 7.33
CA GLU A 120 -11.21 -9.85 5.99
C GLU A 120 -12.26 -9.12 5.15
N ILE A 121 -13.39 -8.74 5.75
CA ILE A 121 -14.43 -7.93 5.10
C ILE A 121 -13.87 -6.56 4.70
N MET A 122 -13.20 -5.85 5.61
CA MET A 122 -12.64 -4.53 5.34
C MET A 122 -11.54 -4.57 4.27
N PHE A 123 -10.69 -5.61 4.31
CA PHE A 123 -9.68 -5.80 3.26
C PHE A 123 -10.32 -6.10 1.91
N LYS A 124 -11.39 -6.90 1.91
CA LYS A 124 -12.15 -7.18 0.68
C LYS A 124 -12.73 -5.89 0.09
N GLU A 125 -13.30 -5.01 0.91
CA GLU A 125 -13.79 -3.70 0.46
C GLU A 125 -12.66 -2.87 -0.18
N THR A 126 -11.47 -2.85 0.44
CA THR A 126 -10.30 -2.18 -0.12
C THR A 126 -9.91 -2.78 -1.47
N SER A 127 -9.87 -4.11 -1.57
CA SER A 127 -9.52 -4.83 -2.80
C SER A 127 -10.54 -4.60 -3.93
N ASP A 128 -11.83 -4.59 -3.60
CA ASP A 128 -12.91 -4.32 -4.56
C ASP A 128 -12.80 -2.88 -5.11
N MET A 129 -12.53 -1.90 -4.23
CA MET A 129 -12.30 -0.51 -4.64
C MET A 129 -11.04 -0.35 -5.48
N TRP A 130 -9.98 -1.06 -5.12
CA TRP A 130 -8.73 -1.08 -5.88
C TRP A 130 -8.93 -1.62 -7.29
N LEU A 131 -9.63 -2.75 -7.41
CA LEU A 131 -9.96 -3.34 -8.71
C LEU A 131 -10.82 -2.40 -9.55
N GLN A 132 -11.81 -1.75 -8.94
CA GLN A 132 -12.67 -0.78 -9.62
C GLN A 132 -11.90 0.42 -10.16
N GLU A 133 -10.96 0.97 -9.37
CA GLU A 133 -10.23 2.20 -9.72
C GLU A 133 -9.03 1.94 -10.63
N TYR A 134 -8.35 0.81 -10.46
CA TYR A 134 -7.07 0.56 -11.13
C TYR A 134 -7.07 -0.65 -12.07
N GLY A 135 -8.15 -1.43 -12.10
CA GLY A 135 -8.24 -2.62 -12.96
C GLY A 135 -7.30 -3.77 -12.57
N GLU A 136 -6.67 -3.69 -11.40
CA GLU A 136 -5.70 -4.65 -10.89
C GLU A 136 -6.21 -5.26 -9.57
N VAL A 137 -5.81 -6.50 -9.30
CA VAL A 137 -6.11 -7.14 -8.01
C VAL A 137 -5.09 -6.68 -6.97
N LEU A 138 -5.56 -6.22 -5.83
CA LEU A 138 -4.69 -5.93 -4.69
C LEU A 138 -4.28 -7.25 -4.02
N ASP A 139 -2.97 -7.44 -3.83
CA ASP A 139 -2.46 -8.63 -3.16
C ASP A 139 -2.95 -8.71 -1.71
N THR A 140 -3.22 -9.94 -1.25
CA THR A 140 -3.64 -10.19 0.12
C THR A 140 -2.47 -9.94 1.08
N PRO A 141 -2.67 -9.20 2.18
CA PRO A 141 -1.66 -9.03 3.21
C PRO A 141 -1.14 -10.39 3.74
N VAL A 142 0.15 -10.45 4.03
CA VAL A 142 0.78 -11.70 4.49
C VAL A 142 0.17 -12.22 5.79
N HIS A 143 -0.23 -11.34 6.70
CA HIS A 143 -0.88 -11.72 7.96
C HIS A 143 -2.25 -12.39 7.80
N PHE A 144 -2.95 -12.18 6.68
CA PHE A 144 -4.17 -12.92 6.35
C PHE A 144 -3.89 -14.33 5.77
N ARG A 145 -2.65 -14.62 5.41
CA ARG A 145 -2.23 -15.93 4.88
C ARG A 145 -1.86 -16.93 5.97
N CYS A 146 -1.78 -16.49 7.22
CA CYS A 146 -1.47 -17.35 8.36
C CYS A 146 -2.75 -18.04 8.86
N ASP A 147 -2.88 -19.33 8.56
CA ASP A 147 -3.99 -20.20 9.02
C ASP A 147 -3.89 -20.63 10.50
N GLY A 148 -3.14 -19.91 11.30
CA GLY A 148 -2.98 -20.15 12.75
C GLY A 148 -2.13 -21.37 13.13
N LYS A 149 -1.58 -22.13 12.18
CA LYS A 149 -0.90 -23.39 12.49
C LYS A 149 0.61 -23.40 12.34
N LYS A 150 1.22 -22.43 11.76
CA LYS A 150 2.69 -22.13 11.77
C LYS A 150 2.97 -21.08 10.71
N CYS A 151 3.33 -19.87 11.10
CA CYS A 151 3.99 -18.95 10.21
C CYS A 151 5.30 -19.57 9.70
N HIS A 152 5.36 -19.89 8.42
CA HIS A 152 6.56 -20.41 7.78
C HIS A 152 7.44 -19.30 7.21
N VAL A 153 7.16 -18.03 7.56
CA VAL A 153 7.99 -16.89 7.15
C VAL A 153 9.04 -16.66 8.23
N PRO A 154 10.32 -16.79 7.89
CA PRO A 154 11.40 -16.59 8.87
C PRO A 154 11.42 -15.12 9.32
N GLN A 155 11.39 -14.92 10.63
CA GLN A 155 11.80 -13.74 11.39
C GLN A 155 10.96 -12.46 11.34
N ASN A 156 10.02 -12.24 10.40
CA ASN A 156 9.23 -11.01 10.31
C ASN A 156 7.72 -11.21 10.42
N CYS A 157 7.26 -12.39 10.73
CA CYS A 157 5.85 -12.60 11.04
C CYS A 157 5.55 -12.02 12.42
N ARG A 158 4.88 -10.88 12.49
CA ARG A 158 4.38 -10.26 13.74
C ARG A 158 3.12 -10.95 14.30
N CYS A 159 2.86 -12.17 13.89
CA CYS A 159 1.86 -13.04 14.51
C CYS A 159 2.39 -13.51 15.88
N ARG A 160 2.44 -12.63 16.88
CA ARG A 160 2.66 -12.98 18.28
C ARG A 160 1.54 -12.41 19.11
#